data_cfd22b36365151a595a4cf692af31f52
#
_entry.id   cfd22b36365151a595a4cf692af31f52
#
_cell.length_a   1.000
_cell.length_b   1.000
_cell.length_c   1.000
_cell.angle_alpha   90.00
_cell.angle_beta   90.00
_cell.angle_gamma   90.00
#
_symmetry.space_group_name_H-M   'P 1'
#
loop_
_entity.id
_entity.type
_entity.pdbx_description
1 polymer ?
#
loop_
_entity_poly.entity_id
_entity_poly.type
_entity_poly.pdbx_seq_one_letter_code
_entity_poly.pdbx_strand_id
1 'polypeptide(L)'
;DHVAAAMPESPTTELLISVGPEIPEGFLDFHAGIANAAPFVRPQRVNANDDIMMMYFTSGTTGEPKMVAHDFTYPLGHISTGCFWHNLHDGSLHLTIADTGWAKAAWGKLYGQWLAGANIFVYDHEKFTPADILHKIEQYRITSLCAPPTIYRFLIREDLSKYDLSSLEYCTTAGEALNGAVYDTFKQLTGVRLMEGFGQTETTLTLATFPWMEPKPGSMGVPNPQYDIDLLTPDGRSA
;
A
#
# COMPACT_ATOMS: atom_id res chain seq x y z
N ASP A 1 -28.29 8.99 -3.72
CA ASP A 1 -27.55 8.06 -2.88
C ASP A 1 -27.21 6.79 -3.68
N HIS A 2 -25.90 6.51 -3.86
CA HIS A 2 -25.41 5.41 -4.71
C HIS A 2 -25.84 4.04 -4.19
N VAL A 3 -25.93 3.86 -2.86
CA VAL A 3 -26.33 2.59 -2.26
C VAL A 3 -27.82 2.31 -2.56
N ALA A 4 -28.68 3.30 -2.36
CA ALA A 4 -30.10 3.17 -2.66
C ALA A 4 -30.35 2.85 -4.15
N ALA A 5 -29.55 3.43 -5.05
CA ALA A 5 -29.64 3.15 -6.48
C ALA A 5 -29.14 1.72 -6.85
N ALA A 6 -28.16 1.18 -6.13
CA ALA A 6 -27.60 -0.14 -6.39
C ALA A 6 -28.44 -1.30 -5.80
N MET A 7 -29.23 -1.06 -4.74
CA MET A 7 -29.99 -2.10 -4.03
C MET A 7 -30.90 -2.94 -4.92
N PRO A 8 -31.65 -2.38 -5.89
CA PRO A 8 -32.51 -3.18 -6.77
C PRO A 8 -31.74 -4.21 -7.62
N GLU A 9 -30.45 -3.94 -7.89
CA GLU A 9 -29.58 -4.83 -8.67
C GLU A 9 -28.72 -5.74 -7.79
N SER A 10 -28.88 -5.66 -6.47
CA SER A 10 -28.08 -6.41 -5.48
C SER A 10 -28.96 -7.30 -4.59
N PRO A 11 -29.69 -8.29 -5.16
CA PRO A 11 -30.69 -9.06 -4.43
C PRO A 11 -30.10 -9.99 -3.34
N THR A 12 -28.80 -10.19 -3.32
CA THR A 12 -28.09 -10.99 -2.30
C THR A 12 -27.59 -10.16 -1.12
N THR A 13 -27.78 -8.83 -1.14
CA THR A 13 -27.37 -7.97 -0.03
C THR A 13 -28.39 -8.06 1.09
N GLU A 14 -27.97 -8.60 2.23
CA GLU A 14 -28.85 -8.83 3.40
C GLU A 14 -28.71 -7.73 4.45
N LEU A 15 -27.54 -7.10 4.55
CA LEU A 15 -27.23 -6.11 5.59
C LEU A 15 -26.60 -4.86 4.99
N LEU A 16 -27.10 -3.70 5.45
CA LEU A 16 -26.49 -2.40 5.19
C LEU A 16 -25.93 -1.86 6.50
N ILE A 17 -24.66 -1.49 6.53
CA ILE A 17 -23.97 -1.00 7.74
C ILE A 17 -23.37 0.36 7.43
N SER A 18 -23.66 1.34 8.27
CA SER A 18 -23.02 2.66 8.21
C SER A 18 -21.92 2.79 9.25
N VAL A 19 -20.76 3.28 8.83
CA VAL A 19 -19.60 3.59 9.71
C VAL A 19 -19.52 5.09 10.01
N GLY A 20 -20.22 5.92 9.24
CA GLY A 20 -20.22 7.38 9.39
C GLY A 20 -21.03 7.88 10.60
N PRO A 21 -21.00 9.17 10.88
CA PRO A 21 -21.76 9.77 11.98
C PRO A 21 -23.27 9.78 11.72
N GLU A 22 -23.70 9.68 10.46
CA GLU A 22 -25.11 9.60 10.08
C GLU A 22 -25.46 8.16 9.74
N ILE A 23 -26.56 7.68 10.30
CA ILE A 23 -27.08 6.34 10.07
C ILE A 23 -28.36 6.48 9.23
N PRO A 24 -28.30 6.22 7.91
CA PRO A 24 -29.47 6.27 7.05
C PRO A 24 -30.52 5.24 7.47
N GLU A 25 -31.77 5.52 7.14
CA GLU A 25 -32.88 4.59 7.38
C GLU A 25 -32.60 3.23 6.71
N GLY A 26 -32.80 2.14 7.43
CA GLY A 26 -32.51 0.78 6.98
C GLY A 26 -31.03 0.33 7.15
N PHE A 27 -30.16 1.18 7.66
CA PHE A 27 -28.78 0.81 7.96
C PHE A 27 -28.60 0.49 9.44
N LEU A 28 -27.70 -0.44 9.72
CA LEU A 28 -27.19 -0.69 11.07
C LEU A 28 -26.03 0.25 11.38
N ASP A 29 -25.97 0.71 12.62
CA ASP A 29 -24.83 1.47 13.13
C ASP A 29 -23.67 0.52 13.48
N PHE A 30 -22.54 0.67 12.79
CA PHE A 30 -21.33 -0.12 13.00
C PHE A 30 -20.79 0.03 14.43
N HIS A 31 -20.71 1.26 14.94
CA HIS A 31 -20.16 1.52 16.27
C HIS A 31 -21.04 0.97 17.38
N ALA A 32 -22.34 1.16 17.27
CA ALA A 32 -23.30 0.56 18.20
C ALA A 32 -23.26 -0.97 18.13
N GLY A 33 -23.12 -1.54 16.92
CA GLY A 33 -23.01 -2.98 16.71
C GLY A 33 -21.77 -3.55 17.43
N ILE A 34 -20.60 -2.92 17.27
CA ILE A 34 -19.37 -3.35 17.96
C ILE A 34 -19.49 -3.21 19.49
N ALA A 35 -20.03 -2.07 19.97
CA ALA A 35 -20.15 -1.81 21.40
C ALA A 35 -21.04 -2.85 22.12
N ASN A 36 -22.03 -3.40 21.41
CA ASN A 36 -22.96 -4.39 21.93
C ASN A 36 -22.64 -5.84 21.49
N ALA A 37 -21.54 -6.07 20.77
CA ALA A 37 -21.17 -7.38 20.30
C ALA A 37 -20.83 -8.32 21.48
N ALA A 38 -21.29 -9.57 21.39
CA ALA A 38 -20.85 -10.60 22.31
C ALA A 38 -19.33 -10.86 22.14
N PRO A 39 -18.66 -11.36 23.18
CA PRO A 39 -17.25 -11.76 23.05
C PRO A 39 -17.08 -12.74 21.89
N PHE A 40 -15.99 -12.54 21.12
CA PHE A 40 -15.68 -13.42 20.00
C PHE A 40 -15.52 -14.87 20.45
N VAL A 41 -16.28 -15.75 19.83
CA VAL A 41 -16.12 -17.21 20.01
C VAL A 41 -15.53 -17.75 18.71
N ARG A 42 -14.35 -18.36 18.82
CA ARG A 42 -13.68 -18.95 17.65
C ARG A 42 -14.55 -20.04 17.04
N PRO A 43 -14.89 -19.97 15.75
CA PRO A 43 -15.66 -21.01 15.10
C PRO A 43 -14.88 -22.33 15.04
N GLN A 44 -15.60 -23.45 14.99
CA GLN A 44 -14.98 -24.77 14.86
C GLN A 44 -14.23 -24.93 13.52
N ARG A 45 -14.79 -24.34 12.45
CA ARG A 45 -14.09 -24.28 11.14
C ARG A 45 -12.96 -23.26 11.23
N VAL A 46 -11.74 -23.72 10.95
CA VAL A 46 -10.58 -22.88 10.73
C VAL A 46 -10.40 -22.72 9.22
N ASN A 47 -10.11 -21.52 8.76
CA ASN A 47 -9.84 -21.28 7.35
C ASN A 47 -8.62 -22.07 6.91
N ALA A 48 -8.70 -22.68 5.72
CA ALA A 48 -7.56 -23.30 5.06
C ALA A 48 -6.71 -22.22 4.36
N ASN A 49 -5.49 -22.56 4.02
CA ASN A 49 -4.59 -21.61 3.35
C ASN A 49 -5.10 -21.17 1.97
N ASP A 50 -5.86 -22.03 1.30
CA ASP A 50 -6.46 -21.82 -0.02
C ASP A 50 -7.87 -21.22 0.02
N ASP A 51 -8.45 -20.98 1.21
CA ASP A 51 -9.68 -20.20 1.32
C ASP A 51 -9.40 -18.75 0.87
N ILE A 52 -10.37 -18.11 0.21
CA ILE A 52 -10.26 -16.70 -0.18
C ILE A 52 -10.27 -15.83 1.07
N MET A 53 -9.20 -15.04 1.23
CA MET A 53 -9.07 -14.08 2.31
C MET A 53 -9.53 -12.67 1.91
N MET A 54 -9.23 -12.29 0.66
CA MET A 54 -9.42 -10.92 0.18
C MET A 54 -9.73 -10.89 -1.30
N MET A 55 -10.55 -9.94 -1.72
CA MET A 55 -10.86 -9.66 -3.11
C MET A 55 -10.67 -8.19 -3.42
N TYR A 56 -10.00 -7.91 -4.54
CA TYR A 56 -9.86 -6.57 -5.10
C TYR A 56 -10.55 -6.49 -6.46
N PHE A 57 -10.91 -5.27 -6.86
CA PHE A 57 -11.40 -4.99 -8.19
C PHE A 57 -10.38 -4.16 -8.96
N THR A 58 -10.10 -4.54 -10.19
CA THR A 58 -9.23 -3.78 -11.11
C THR A 58 -10.08 -3.25 -12.27
N SER A 59 -9.63 -2.15 -12.88
CA SER A 59 -10.35 -1.53 -14.01
C SER A 59 -10.48 -2.41 -15.27
N GLY A 60 -9.74 -3.54 -15.31
CA GLY A 60 -9.74 -4.44 -16.47
C GLY A 60 -9.35 -3.77 -17.78
N THR A 61 -8.77 -4.52 -18.70
CA THR A 61 -8.42 -4.02 -20.03
C THR A 61 -9.62 -3.97 -21.00
N THR A 62 -10.74 -4.56 -20.61
CA THR A 62 -11.96 -4.74 -21.45
C THR A 62 -13.12 -3.85 -21.01
N GLY A 63 -12.92 -2.93 -20.05
CA GLY A 63 -13.93 -2.00 -19.56
C GLY A 63 -14.74 -2.47 -18.35
N GLU A 64 -14.93 -3.79 -18.17
CA GLU A 64 -15.60 -4.33 -16.99
C GLU A 64 -14.58 -4.58 -15.86
N PRO A 65 -14.90 -4.24 -14.60
CA PRO A 65 -14.04 -4.52 -13.46
C PRO A 65 -13.77 -6.02 -13.33
N LYS A 66 -12.50 -6.36 -13.13
CA LYS A 66 -12.07 -7.75 -12.87
C LYS A 66 -11.85 -7.95 -11.38
N MET A 67 -12.29 -9.07 -10.87
CA MET A 67 -12.12 -9.46 -9.49
C MET A 67 -10.83 -10.27 -9.35
N VAL A 68 -9.96 -9.84 -8.46
CA VAL A 68 -8.70 -10.52 -8.10
C VAL A 68 -8.85 -11.06 -6.70
N ALA A 69 -8.78 -12.37 -6.54
CA ALA A 69 -8.87 -13.05 -5.25
C ALA A 69 -7.47 -13.44 -4.74
N HIS A 70 -7.26 -13.24 -3.44
CA HIS A 70 -6.08 -13.69 -2.72
C HIS A 70 -6.49 -14.60 -1.56
N ASP A 71 -5.70 -15.63 -1.32
CA ASP A 71 -5.88 -16.60 -0.25
C ASP A 71 -5.18 -16.19 1.05
N PHE A 72 -5.24 -17.05 2.07
CA PHE A 72 -4.61 -16.78 3.38
C PHE A 72 -3.09 -16.86 3.37
N THR A 73 -2.46 -17.21 2.28
CA THR A 73 -0.99 -17.13 2.12
C THR A 73 -0.50 -15.77 1.62
N TYR A 74 -1.41 -14.93 1.10
CA TYR A 74 -1.09 -13.60 0.58
C TYR A 74 -0.26 -12.72 1.54
N PRO A 75 -0.56 -12.65 2.85
CA PRO A 75 0.27 -11.89 3.79
C PRO A 75 1.73 -12.34 3.82
N LEU A 76 2.00 -13.65 3.69
CA LEU A 76 3.36 -14.18 3.67
C LEU A 76 4.13 -13.75 2.43
N GLY A 77 3.44 -13.59 1.30
CA GLY A 77 4.01 -13.03 0.07
C GLY A 77 4.58 -11.63 0.23
N HIS A 78 4.16 -10.90 1.29
CA HIS A 78 4.64 -9.55 1.60
C HIS A 78 5.89 -9.50 2.49
N ILE A 79 6.49 -10.63 2.85
CA ILE A 79 7.78 -10.66 3.54
C ILE A 79 8.84 -9.92 2.70
N SER A 80 8.90 -10.19 1.40
CA SER A 80 9.85 -9.52 0.52
C SER A 80 9.56 -8.01 0.40
N THR A 81 8.30 -7.62 0.44
CA THR A 81 7.90 -6.21 0.41
C THR A 81 8.34 -5.47 1.67
N GLY A 82 7.98 -5.99 2.83
CA GLY A 82 8.24 -5.32 4.12
C GLY A 82 9.70 -5.40 4.54
N CYS A 83 10.24 -6.62 4.66
CA CYS A 83 11.57 -6.82 5.24
C CYS A 83 12.70 -6.44 4.27
N PHE A 84 12.48 -6.59 2.95
CA PHE A 84 13.58 -6.42 1.98
C PHE A 84 13.41 -5.17 1.11
N TRP A 85 12.23 -4.88 0.58
CA TRP A 85 12.08 -3.69 -0.26
C TRP A 85 11.86 -2.42 0.56
N HIS A 86 10.93 -2.43 1.55
CA HIS A 86 10.76 -1.31 2.48
C HIS A 86 11.89 -1.24 3.51
N ASN A 87 12.72 -2.28 3.60
CA ASN A 87 13.84 -2.40 4.54
C ASN A 87 13.42 -2.19 6.00
N LEU A 88 12.25 -2.71 6.36
CA LEU A 88 11.69 -2.55 7.71
C LEU A 88 12.22 -3.60 8.67
N HIS A 89 12.34 -3.20 9.92
CA HIS A 89 12.72 -4.03 11.04
C HIS A 89 11.94 -3.62 12.30
N ASP A 90 12.12 -4.36 13.37
CA ASP A 90 11.53 -4.03 14.67
C ASP A 90 11.92 -2.60 15.10
N GLY A 91 10.93 -1.82 15.51
CA GLY A 91 11.09 -0.41 15.88
C GLY A 91 10.98 0.59 14.74
N SER A 92 11.00 0.19 13.47
CA SER A 92 10.71 1.10 12.34
C SER A 92 9.31 1.71 12.49
N LEU A 93 9.17 2.99 12.13
CA LEU A 93 7.86 3.66 11.98
C LEU A 93 7.65 3.99 10.50
N HIS A 94 6.73 3.26 9.88
CA HIS A 94 6.50 3.33 8.43
C HIS A 94 5.22 4.07 8.08
N LEU A 95 5.32 5.04 7.16
CA LEU A 95 4.18 5.70 6.52
C LEU A 95 4.06 5.27 5.06
N THR A 96 2.91 4.76 4.67
CA THR A 96 2.56 4.60 3.25
C THR A 96 1.46 5.58 2.88
N ILE A 97 1.71 6.36 1.84
CA ILE A 97 0.72 7.24 1.21
C ILE A 97 0.07 6.45 0.07
N ALA A 98 -1.07 5.85 0.36
CA ALA A 98 -1.91 5.13 -0.61
C ALA A 98 -3.37 5.14 -0.15
N ASP A 99 -4.28 5.28 -1.10
CA ASP A 99 -5.71 5.12 -0.86
C ASP A 99 -6.01 3.69 -0.40
N THR A 100 -6.91 3.55 0.58
CA THR A 100 -7.28 2.24 1.15
C THR A 100 -8.07 1.35 0.19
N GLY A 101 -8.60 1.89 -0.89
CA GLY A 101 -9.22 1.14 -1.97
C GLY A 101 -8.23 0.43 -2.90
N TRP A 102 -6.92 0.72 -2.78
CA TRP A 102 -5.88 0.10 -3.61
C TRP A 102 -5.19 -1.03 -2.86
N ALA A 103 -4.84 -2.11 -3.59
CA ALA A 103 -4.07 -3.23 -3.04
C ALA A 103 -2.76 -2.78 -2.38
N LYS A 104 -2.15 -1.70 -2.86
CA LYS A 104 -0.97 -1.07 -2.24
C LYS A 104 -1.19 -0.71 -0.77
N ALA A 105 -2.41 -0.38 -0.35
CA ALA A 105 -2.70 -0.09 1.04
C ALA A 105 -2.53 -1.33 1.94
N ALA A 106 -2.83 -2.53 1.45
CA ALA A 106 -2.61 -3.76 2.19
C ALA A 106 -1.12 -4.12 2.28
N TRP A 107 -0.41 -4.17 1.15
CA TRP A 107 1.01 -4.52 1.15
C TRP A 107 1.93 -3.36 1.54
N GLY A 108 1.50 -2.13 1.33
CA GLY A 108 2.24 -0.95 1.75
C GLY A 108 1.94 -0.46 3.16
N LYS A 109 0.91 -0.99 3.86
CA LYS A 109 0.49 -0.52 5.18
C LYS A 109 0.31 -1.60 6.24
N LEU A 110 0.15 -2.87 5.87
CA LEU A 110 -0.25 -3.89 6.82
C LEU A 110 0.72 -5.08 6.89
N TYR A 111 0.63 -5.97 5.91
CA TYR A 111 1.20 -7.31 6.06
C TYR A 111 2.72 -7.33 6.15
N GLY A 112 3.40 -6.71 5.21
CA GLY A 112 4.86 -6.67 5.23
C GLY A 112 5.42 -5.97 6.46
N GLN A 113 4.78 -4.90 6.91
CA GLN A 113 5.16 -4.13 8.08
C GLN A 113 5.01 -4.93 9.36
N TRP A 114 3.87 -5.60 9.56
CA TRP A 114 3.63 -6.43 10.74
C TRP A 114 4.54 -7.65 10.77
N LEU A 115 4.82 -8.27 9.63
CA LEU A 115 5.78 -9.38 9.55
C LEU A 115 7.20 -8.95 9.89
N ALA A 116 7.57 -7.69 9.59
CA ALA A 116 8.85 -7.10 9.94
C ALA A 116 8.93 -6.61 11.41
N GLY A 117 7.83 -6.64 12.16
CA GLY A 117 7.75 -6.05 13.51
C GLY A 117 7.71 -4.52 13.52
N ALA A 118 7.45 -3.89 12.37
CA ALA A 118 7.42 -2.45 12.25
C ALA A 118 6.09 -1.84 12.74
N ASN A 119 6.16 -0.62 13.24
CA ASN A 119 5.00 0.20 13.56
C ASN A 119 4.46 0.86 12.28
N ILE A 120 3.15 0.99 12.18
CA ILE A 120 2.47 1.62 11.06
C ILE A 120 1.96 2.99 11.51
N PHE A 121 2.38 4.04 10.80
CA PHE A 121 1.80 5.36 10.97
C PHE A 121 0.56 5.47 10.07
N VAL A 122 -0.61 5.62 10.68
CA VAL A 122 -1.88 5.83 9.98
C VAL A 122 -2.26 7.29 10.10
N TYR A 123 -2.47 7.92 8.95
CA TYR A 123 -2.85 9.33 8.89
C TYR A 123 -4.03 9.50 7.93
N ASP A 124 -5.14 9.96 8.49
CA ASP A 124 -6.33 10.31 7.75
C ASP A 124 -6.31 11.80 7.38
N HIS A 125 -6.54 12.11 6.12
CA HIS A 125 -6.58 13.47 5.60
C HIS A 125 -7.57 13.58 4.44
N GLU A 126 -8.40 14.60 4.46
CA GLU A 126 -9.35 14.86 3.38
C GLU A 126 -8.64 15.32 2.10
N LYS A 127 -7.56 16.07 2.25
CA LYS A 127 -6.78 16.61 1.14
C LYS A 127 -5.29 16.45 1.41
N PHE A 128 -4.58 15.91 0.43
CA PHE A 128 -3.13 15.82 0.48
C PHE A 128 -2.50 17.22 0.47
N THR A 129 -1.64 17.49 1.46
CA THR A 129 -0.82 18.70 1.56
C THR A 129 0.62 18.29 1.84
N PRO A 130 1.59 18.62 0.95
CA PRO A 130 2.99 18.20 1.12
C PRO A 130 3.60 18.69 2.44
N ALA A 131 3.37 19.94 2.81
CA ALA A 131 3.86 20.52 4.03
C ALA A 131 3.39 19.76 5.29
N ASP A 132 2.14 19.28 5.29
CA ASP A 132 1.60 18.54 6.41
C ASP A 132 2.25 17.15 6.55
N ILE A 133 2.50 16.47 5.45
CA ILE A 133 3.25 15.20 5.47
C ILE A 133 4.66 15.40 6.03
N LEU A 134 5.35 16.48 5.62
CA LEU A 134 6.70 16.81 6.14
C LEU A 134 6.67 17.09 7.64
N HIS A 135 5.67 17.82 8.14
CA HIS A 135 5.46 18.02 9.56
C HIS A 135 5.17 16.71 10.31
N LYS A 136 4.40 15.76 9.70
CA LYS A 136 4.18 14.47 10.34
C LYS A 136 5.47 13.64 10.41
N ILE A 137 6.30 13.67 9.38
CA ILE A 137 7.60 12.99 9.40
C ILE A 137 8.47 13.53 10.53
N GLU A 138 8.57 14.85 10.68
CA GLU A 138 9.30 15.53 11.75
C GLU A 138 8.72 15.21 13.12
N GLN A 139 7.42 15.49 13.31
CA GLN A 139 6.72 15.40 14.60
C GLN A 139 6.76 14.00 15.20
N TYR A 140 6.54 12.98 14.36
CA TYR A 140 6.44 11.59 14.80
C TYR A 140 7.71 10.79 14.58
N ARG A 141 8.76 11.44 14.04
CA ARG A 141 10.04 10.77 13.76
C ARG A 141 9.87 9.55 12.88
N ILE A 142 9.11 9.69 11.79
CA ILE A 142 8.87 8.61 10.83
C ILE A 142 10.20 8.21 10.19
N THR A 143 10.49 6.89 10.21
CA THR A 143 11.78 6.36 9.74
C THR A 143 11.75 5.91 8.29
N SER A 144 10.55 5.56 7.79
CA SER A 144 10.40 5.03 6.43
C SER A 144 9.14 5.56 5.75
N LEU A 145 9.26 5.93 4.47
CA LEU A 145 8.16 6.45 3.66
C LEU A 145 8.00 5.65 2.36
N CYS A 146 6.79 5.19 2.09
CA CYS A 146 6.40 4.67 0.78
C CYS A 146 5.34 5.58 0.14
N ALA A 147 5.62 6.10 -1.04
CA ALA A 147 4.69 6.95 -1.77
C ALA A 147 4.85 6.81 -3.29
N PRO A 148 3.82 7.13 -4.10
CA PRO A 148 3.97 7.26 -5.54
C PRO A 148 4.99 8.36 -5.92
N PRO A 149 5.64 8.28 -7.09
CA PRO A 149 6.54 9.33 -7.60
C PRO A 149 5.91 10.72 -7.63
N THR A 150 4.62 10.82 -7.91
CA THR A 150 3.87 12.08 -7.89
C THR A 150 3.93 12.76 -6.51
N ILE A 151 3.86 12.01 -5.42
CA ILE A 151 3.97 12.57 -4.07
C ILE A 151 5.37 13.14 -3.83
N TYR A 152 6.43 12.40 -4.17
CA TYR A 152 7.80 12.90 -4.07
C TYR A 152 8.03 14.17 -4.90
N ARG A 153 7.39 14.28 -6.08
CA ARG A 153 7.41 15.49 -6.90
C ARG A 153 6.77 16.69 -6.21
N PHE A 154 5.77 16.47 -5.37
CA PHE A 154 5.21 17.54 -4.55
C PHE A 154 6.11 17.87 -3.35
N LEU A 155 6.65 16.87 -2.67
CA LEU A 155 7.52 17.09 -1.51
C LEU A 155 8.76 17.92 -1.86
N ILE A 156 9.43 17.65 -2.99
CA ILE A 156 10.64 18.39 -3.41
C ILE A 156 10.36 19.83 -3.86
N ARG A 157 9.12 20.25 -3.97
CA ARG A 157 8.74 21.66 -4.24
C ARG A 157 8.64 22.49 -2.99
N GLU A 158 8.55 21.84 -1.83
CA GLU A 158 8.59 22.50 -0.52
C GLU A 158 10.04 22.87 -0.15
N ASP A 159 10.19 23.85 0.71
CA ASP A 159 11.48 24.18 1.32
C ASP A 159 11.80 23.17 2.43
N LEU A 160 12.45 22.07 2.06
CA LEU A 160 12.75 20.97 2.98
C LEU A 160 13.68 21.38 4.13
N SER A 161 14.41 22.50 4.01
CA SER A 161 15.27 23.00 5.07
C SER A 161 14.51 23.47 6.32
N LYS A 162 13.19 23.63 6.20
CA LYS A 162 12.30 24.03 7.31
C LYS A 162 11.86 22.86 8.19
N TYR A 163 12.19 21.61 7.83
CA TYR A 163 11.73 20.41 8.50
C TYR A 163 12.90 19.56 8.95
N ASP A 164 12.83 19.01 10.16
CA ASP A 164 13.80 18.00 10.60
C ASP A 164 13.42 16.61 10.05
N LEU A 165 14.02 16.27 8.92
CA LEU A 165 13.84 14.96 8.25
C LEU A 165 14.91 13.95 8.66
N SER A 166 15.72 14.20 9.69
CA SER A 166 16.84 13.34 10.11
C SER A 166 16.41 11.94 10.57
N SER A 167 15.13 11.74 10.89
CA SER A 167 14.59 10.42 11.20
C SER A 167 14.31 9.56 9.95
N LEU A 168 14.19 10.18 8.77
CA LEU A 168 13.83 9.47 7.56
C LEU A 168 15.07 8.74 6.98
N GLU A 169 15.11 7.44 7.15
CA GLU A 169 16.24 6.58 6.79
C GLU A 169 16.06 5.92 5.43
N TYR A 170 14.81 5.64 5.04
CA TYR A 170 14.54 4.83 3.86
C TYR A 170 13.24 5.23 3.15
N CYS A 171 13.30 5.32 1.82
CA CYS A 171 12.16 5.69 1.00
C CYS A 171 11.96 4.74 -0.17
N THR A 172 10.71 4.35 -0.39
CA THR A 172 10.32 3.49 -1.50
C THR A 172 9.24 4.15 -2.37
N THR A 173 9.23 3.81 -3.64
CA THR A 173 8.27 4.34 -4.60
C THR A 173 7.78 3.27 -5.56
N ALA A 174 6.50 3.29 -5.89
CA ALA A 174 5.87 2.39 -6.86
C ALA A 174 4.53 2.95 -7.35
N GLY A 175 3.99 2.34 -8.40
CA GLY A 175 2.69 2.69 -8.98
C GLY A 175 2.79 3.54 -10.23
N GLU A 176 3.88 4.29 -10.39
CA GLU A 176 4.21 5.10 -11.57
C GLU A 176 5.72 4.98 -11.84
N ALA A 177 6.17 5.31 -13.05
CA ALA A 177 7.60 5.36 -13.35
C ALA A 177 8.26 6.55 -12.63
N LEU A 178 9.38 6.29 -11.97
CA LEU A 178 10.17 7.32 -11.29
C LEU A 178 10.97 8.14 -12.30
N ASN A 179 10.74 9.45 -12.32
CA ASN A 179 11.53 10.37 -13.13
C ASN A 179 12.89 10.61 -12.46
N GLY A 180 13.99 10.49 -13.25
CA GLY A 180 15.36 10.68 -12.74
C GLY A 180 15.58 12.02 -12.07
N ALA A 181 15.02 13.12 -12.59
CA ALA A 181 15.15 14.44 -11.97
C ALA A 181 14.49 14.51 -10.57
N VAL A 182 13.39 13.77 -10.35
CA VAL A 182 12.75 13.69 -9.03
C VAL A 182 13.64 12.91 -8.07
N TYR A 183 14.22 11.80 -8.52
CA TYR A 183 15.19 11.01 -7.75
C TYR A 183 16.39 11.84 -7.32
N ASP A 184 17.06 12.49 -8.29
CA ASP A 184 18.28 13.28 -8.05
C ASP A 184 18.01 14.43 -7.08
N THR A 185 16.91 15.17 -7.30
CA THR A 185 16.53 16.29 -6.43
C THR A 185 16.21 15.83 -5.02
N PHE A 186 15.42 14.77 -4.86
CA PHE A 186 15.07 14.26 -3.53
C PHE A 186 16.31 13.77 -2.77
N LYS A 187 17.18 12.99 -3.44
CA LYS A 187 18.45 12.51 -2.87
C LYS A 187 19.36 13.66 -2.48
N GLN A 188 19.47 14.71 -3.33
CA GLN A 188 20.27 15.89 -3.03
C GLN A 188 19.75 16.65 -1.79
N LEU A 189 18.45 16.80 -1.65
CA LEU A 189 17.83 17.58 -0.57
C LEU A 189 17.78 16.83 0.76
N THR A 190 17.63 15.50 0.74
CA THR A 190 17.41 14.69 1.95
C THR A 190 18.56 13.75 2.29
N GLY A 191 19.44 13.45 1.33
CA GLY A 191 20.44 12.38 1.44
C GLY A 191 19.86 10.97 1.28
N VAL A 192 18.52 10.80 1.21
CA VAL A 192 17.85 9.51 1.16
C VAL A 192 17.60 9.08 -0.28
N ARG A 193 17.84 7.79 -0.58
CA ARG A 193 17.58 7.19 -1.89
C ARG A 193 16.10 6.81 -2.02
N LEU A 194 15.57 6.90 -3.24
CA LEU A 194 14.26 6.35 -3.59
C LEU A 194 14.44 4.98 -4.22
N MET A 195 13.93 3.95 -3.57
CA MET A 195 14.01 2.57 -4.03
C MET A 195 12.74 2.22 -4.79
N GLU A 196 12.85 2.10 -6.11
CA GLU A 196 11.70 1.83 -6.97
C GLU A 196 11.31 0.36 -6.92
N GLY A 197 10.01 0.08 -7.02
CA GLY A 197 9.47 -1.26 -7.12
C GLY A 197 8.23 -1.31 -7.99
N PHE A 198 7.91 -2.51 -8.47
CA PHE A 198 6.75 -2.80 -9.29
C PHE A 198 6.00 -4.01 -8.75
N GLY A 199 4.71 -3.90 -8.72
CA GLY A 199 3.78 -4.97 -8.40
C GLY A 199 2.41 -4.64 -8.99
N GLN A 200 1.53 -5.59 -8.96
CA GLN A 200 0.16 -5.47 -9.46
C GLN A 200 -0.82 -5.97 -8.40
N THR A 201 -2.11 -5.68 -8.61
CA THR A 201 -3.16 -6.22 -7.74
C THR A 201 -3.18 -7.74 -7.74
N GLU A 202 -2.84 -8.34 -8.88
CA GLU A 202 -2.77 -9.79 -9.12
C GLU A 202 -1.57 -10.47 -8.46
N THR A 203 -0.60 -9.68 -7.99
CA THR A 203 0.67 -10.17 -7.43
C THR A 203 0.95 -9.51 -6.08
N THR A 204 2.15 -9.69 -5.56
CA THR A 204 2.76 -8.80 -4.57
C THR A 204 3.80 -7.92 -5.26
N LEU A 205 4.92 -7.65 -4.63
CA LEU A 205 6.07 -6.98 -5.24
C LEU A 205 6.77 -7.95 -6.20
N THR A 206 6.82 -7.66 -7.49
CA THR A 206 7.42 -8.54 -8.51
C THR A 206 8.83 -8.11 -8.91
N LEU A 207 9.07 -6.81 -9.03
CA LEU A 207 10.40 -6.25 -9.32
C LEU A 207 10.71 -5.20 -8.26
N ALA A 208 11.96 -5.11 -7.84
CA ALA A 208 12.38 -4.08 -6.89
C ALA A 208 13.87 -3.73 -6.98
N THR A 209 14.19 -2.50 -6.60
CA THR A 209 15.51 -2.08 -6.19
C THR A 209 15.64 -2.38 -4.69
N PHE A 210 16.44 -3.38 -4.33
CA PHE A 210 16.60 -3.81 -2.94
C PHE A 210 17.67 -2.98 -2.19
N PRO A 211 17.72 -3.01 -0.85
CA PRO A 211 18.60 -2.15 -0.03
C PRO A 211 20.08 -2.24 -0.38
N TRP A 212 20.55 -3.41 -0.81
CA TRP A 212 21.94 -3.66 -1.20
C TRP A 212 22.30 -3.22 -2.63
N MET A 213 21.33 -2.65 -3.36
CA MET A 213 21.53 -2.19 -4.73
C MET A 213 21.69 -0.67 -4.78
N GLU A 214 22.41 -0.19 -5.78
CA GLU A 214 22.36 1.24 -6.13
C GLU A 214 21.19 1.47 -7.10
N PRO A 215 20.27 2.39 -6.77
CA PRO A 215 19.14 2.70 -7.64
C PRO A 215 19.60 3.22 -9.00
N LYS A 216 18.96 2.73 -10.05
CA LYS A 216 19.11 3.23 -11.41
C LYS A 216 17.80 3.90 -11.82
N PRO A 217 17.70 5.23 -11.83
CA PRO A 217 16.47 5.94 -12.21
C PRO A 217 15.93 5.47 -13.56
N GLY A 218 14.64 5.19 -13.62
CA GLY A 218 13.97 4.60 -14.78
C GLY A 218 14.07 3.08 -14.87
N SER A 219 14.61 2.42 -13.84
CA SER A 219 14.60 0.96 -13.70
C SER A 219 13.90 0.56 -12.39
N MET A 220 12.94 -0.34 -12.48
CA MET A 220 12.25 -0.88 -11.32
C MET A 220 13.09 -1.87 -10.48
N GLY A 221 14.33 -2.14 -10.89
CA GLY A 221 15.24 -3.04 -10.19
C GLY A 221 15.31 -4.43 -10.84
N VAL A 222 15.35 -5.46 -10.02
CA VAL A 222 15.51 -6.86 -10.42
C VAL A 222 14.30 -7.70 -9.99
N PRO A 223 14.12 -8.91 -10.56
CA PRO A 223 13.09 -9.84 -10.11
C PRO A 223 13.14 -10.10 -8.60
N ASN A 224 11.98 -10.07 -7.97
CA ASN A 224 11.82 -10.53 -6.60
C ASN A 224 12.01 -12.07 -6.58
N PRO A 225 12.84 -12.63 -5.69
CA PRO A 225 13.10 -14.07 -5.61
C PRO A 225 11.86 -14.96 -5.41
N GLN A 226 10.73 -14.39 -5.05
CA GLN A 226 9.46 -15.11 -4.92
C GLN A 226 8.78 -15.42 -6.27
N TYR A 227 9.27 -14.84 -7.37
CA TYR A 227 8.69 -14.96 -8.69
C TYR A 227 9.72 -15.44 -9.70
N ASP A 228 9.26 -16.30 -10.60
CA ASP A 228 9.98 -16.66 -11.83
C ASP A 228 9.54 -15.67 -12.92
N ILE A 229 10.42 -14.72 -13.26
CA ILE A 229 10.12 -13.63 -14.18
C ILE A 229 11.06 -13.66 -15.35
N ASP A 230 10.51 -13.62 -16.55
CA ASP A 230 11.27 -13.53 -17.79
C ASP A 230 10.75 -12.37 -18.67
N LEU A 231 11.65 -11.81 -19.47
CA LEU A 231 11.33 -10.84 -20.50
C LEU A 231 11.16 -11.58 -21.82
N LEU A 232 9.99 -11.44 -22.40
CA LEU A 232 9.69 -12.09 -23.67
C LEU A 232 9.79 -11.09 -24.82
N THR A 233 10.41 -11.54 -25.90
CA THR A 233 10.33 -10.91 -27.22
C THR A 233 8.89 -11.01 -27.77
N PRO A 234 8.51 -10.19 -28.79
CA PRO A 234 7.16 -10.26 -29.37
C PRO A 234 6.78 -11.64 -29.93
N ASP A 235 7.76 -12.48 -30.27
CA ASP A 235 7.58 -13.85 -30.74
C ASP A 235 7.63 -14.90 -29.60
N GLY A 236 7.62 -14.45 -28.33
CA GLY A 236 7.47 -15.31 -27.16
C GLY A 236 8.73 -16.01 -26.69
N ARG A 237 9.90 -15.66 -27.20
CA ARG A 237 11.20 -16.18 -26.73
C ARG A 237 11.74 -15.31 -25.59
N SER A 238 12.54 -15.90 -24.71
CA SER A 238 13.32 -15.14 -23.72
C SER A 238 14.21 -14.13 -24.41
N ALA A 239 14.24 -12.88 -23.90
CA ALA A 239 14.98 -11.75 -24.47
C ALA A 239 16.44 -11.74 -24.04
#